data_f5e2a92122422c41f72f57cd960d3303
#
_entry.id   f5e2a92122422c41f72f57cd960d3303
#
_cell.length_a   1.000
_cell.length_b   1.000
_cell.length_c   1.000
_cell.angle_alpha   90.00
_cell.angle_beta   90.00
_cell.angle_gamma   90.00
#
_symmetry.space_group_name_H-M   'P 1'
#
loop_
_entity.id
_entity.type
_entity.pdbx_description
1 polymer ?
#
loop_
_entity_poly.entity_id
_entity_poly.type
_entity_poly.pdbx_seq_one_letter_code
_entity_poly.pdbx_strand_id
1 'polypeptide(L)'
;MSDGGSPKRMFRGVDHVGIGVGDMDEALAFYGAVGFGDVLFDWTGDVPGTERFTGAGARNARIAMLANGGATPVGPARVKLVQVLDGDGPPPIPEGQAWGELGICEMCLHTRDVWKTHERLAGLPGGRSLMEPLSGAVVPTNVALDISYVSDPWGCKLEMIEWKGLWTSLPGEPRAEGVNHVAFGVKDMKASLDFYRRMGFEERLFESTDFFDPMAPWYDRPIPSQHMVMMMAGQGAAIEPCVLDPLGPDCRGEWGHLGAMEFAVGVTNLERAAAWLSEQGVEVHGQHTVDVGSGEWRYAYLTDPDGLYVSLVEPRY
;
A
#
# COMPACT_ATOMS: atom_id res chain seq x y z
N MET A 1 -23.91 -19.54 -22.90
CA MET A 1 -24.07 -19.16 -21.50
C MET A 1 -22.72 -18.70 -21.03
N SER A 2 -22.51 -17.37 -20.93
CA SER A 2 -21.26 -16.80 -20.44
C SER A 2 -21.15 -17.15 -18.97
N ASP A 3 -20.12 -17.91 -18.62
CA ASP A 3 -19.71 -18.14 -17.23
C ASP A 3 -19.28 -16.79 -16.68
N GLY A 4 -20.21 -16.05 -16.08
CA GLY A 4 -19.99 -14.77 -15.44
C GLY A 4 -19.06 -15.00 -14.27
N GLY A 5 -17.75 -14.92 -14.52
CA GLY A 5 -16.73 -15.18 -13.52
C GLY A 5 -16.96 -14.27 -12.30
N SER A 6 -17.15 -14.89 -11.14
CA SER A 6 -17.20 -14.16 -9.87
C SER A 6 -15.99 -13.23 -9.76
N PRO A 7 -16.14 -11.97 -9.29
CA PRO A 7 -15.04 -11.05 -9.01
C PRO A 7 -13.87 -11.73 -8.26
N LYS A 8 -14.17 -12.60 -7.31
CA LYS A 8 -13.20 -13.40 -6.52
C LYS A 8 -12.21 -14.21 -7.35
N ARG A 9 -12.50 -14.50 -8.63
CA ARG A 9 -11.59 -15.23 -9.52
C ARG A 9 -10.74 -14.33 -10.41
N MET A 10 -11.12 -13.07 -10.55
CA MET A 10 -10.40 -12.10 -11.38
C MET A 10 -9.40 -11.29 -10.56
N PHE A 11 -9.76 -10.91 -9.33
CA PHE A 11 -8.96 -10.06 -8.47
C PHE A 11 -8.29 -10.87 -7.36
N ARG A 12 -7.07 -10.49 -7.00
CA ARG A 12 -6.20 -11.23 -6.06
C ARG A 12 -5.91 -10.50 -4.77
N GLY A 13 -6.45 -9.29 -4.56
CA GLY A 13 -6.08 -8.41 -3.46
C GLY A 13 -4.95 -7.47 -3.85
N VAL A 14 -4.35 -6.78 -2.87
CA VAL A 14 -3.24 -5.86 -3.12
C VAL A 14 -2.02 -6.65 -3.58
N ASP A 15 -1.50 -6.31 -4.76
CA ASP A 15 -0.29 -6.90 -5.36
C ASP A 15 0.97 -6.19 -4.88
N HIS A 16 0.93 -4.85 -4.85
CA HIS A 16 2.05 -4.05 -4.36
C HIS A 16 1.58 -2.68 -3.85
N VAL A 17 2.43 -2.07 -3.03
CA VAL A 17 2.34 -0.67 -2.63
C VAL A 17 3.42 0.10 -3.36
N GLY A 18 3.07 1.23 -3.99
CA GLY A 18 3.97 2.12 -4.68
C GLY A 18 4.49 3.21 -3.75
N ILE A 19 5.81 3.37 -3.71
CA ILE A 19 6.51 4.31 -2.85
C ILE A 19 7.42 5.17 -3.70
N GLY A 20 7.19 6.49 -3.67
CA GLY A 20 8.07 7.47 -4.29
C GLY A 20 9.33 7.67 -3.46
N VAL A 21 10.48 7.65 -4.13
CA VAL A 21 11.80 7.73 -3.50
C VAL A 21 12.67 8.80 -4.17
N GLY A 22 13.57 9.41 -3.40
CA GLY A 22 14.48 10.43 -3.90
C GLY A 22 15.73 9.85 -4.58
N ASP A 23 16.16 8.68 -4.13
CA ASP A 23 17.31 7.95 -4.68
C ASP A 23 17.02 6.46 -4.71
N MET A 24 17.06 5.85 -5.89
CA MET A 24 16.71 4.43 -6.06
C MET A 24 17.74 3.49 -5.45
N ASP A 25 19.01 3.82 -5.50
CA ASP A 25 20.05 2.92 -4.98
C ASP A 25 20.04 2.91 -3.44
N GLU A 26 19.78 4.07 -2.80
CA GLU A 26 19.51 4.15 -1.36
C GLU A 26 18.22 3.40 -0.99
N ALA A 27 17.18 3.50 -1.83
CA ALA A 27 15.91 2.82 -1.60
C ALA A 27 16.04 1.30 -1.70
N LEU A 28 16.75 0.79 -2.70
CA LEU A 28 17.05 -0.64 -2.84
C LEU A 28 17.82 -1.17 -1.62
N ALA A 29 18.79 -0.41 -1.12
CA ALA A 29 19.54 -0.78 0.09
C ALA A 29 18.65 -0.79 1.33
N PHE A 30 17.81 0.26 1.53
CA PHE A 30 16.90 0.35 2.68
C PHE A 30 15.86 -0.76 2.65
N TYR A 31 15.10 -0.92 1.55
CA TYR A 31 14.05 -1.92 1.45
C TYR A 31 14.59 -3.36 1.40
N GLY A 32 15.80 -3.56 0.87
CA GLY A 32 16.53 -4.81 1.01
C GLY A 32 16.80 -5.15 2.48
N ALA A 33 17.22 -4.18 3.29
CA ALA A 33 17.41 -4.35 4.72
C ALA A 33 16.08 -4.51 5.47
N VAL A 34 14.97 -3.88 5.03
CA VAL A 34 13.61 -4.12 5.57
C VAL A 34 13.22 -5.59 5.40
N GLY A 35 13.60 -6.23 4.30
CA GLY A 35 13.27 -7.63 4.01
C GLY A 35 12.84 -7.89 2.56
N PHE A 36 12.80 -6.87 1.71
CA PHE A 36 12.43 -6.96 0.30
C PHE A 36 13.68 -6.97 -0.59
N GLY A 37 14.46 -8.05 -0.51
CA GLY A 37 15.75 -8.16 -1.21
C GLY A 37 15.67 -8.76 -2.62
N ASP A 38 14.53 -9.32 -3.02
CA ASP A 38 14.37 -9.94 -4.33
C ASP A 38 13.90 -8.89 -5.35
N VAL A 39 14.81 -8.37 -6.16
CA VAL A 39 14.51 -7.41 -7.24
C VAL A 39 13.96 -8.19 -8.44
N LEU A 40 12.66 -8.08 -8.71
CA LEU A 40 12.00 -8.75 -9.83
C LEU A 40 12.30 -8.06 -11.16
N PHE A 41 12.35 -6.73 -11.16
CA PHE A 41 12.87 -5.89 -12.22
C PHE A 41 13.32 -4.53 -11.68
N ASP A 42 14.22 -3.88 -12.42
CA ASP A 42 14.66 -2.50 -12.24
C ASP A 42 14.71 -1.88 -13.64
N TRP A 43 13.78 -0.98 -13.93
CA TRP A 43 13.51 -0.46 -15.25
C TRP A 43 13.47 1.07 -15.25
N THR A 44 13.88 1.68 -16.35
CA THR A 44 13.84 3.13 -16.53
C THR A 44 13.20 3.48 -17.86
N GLY A 45 12.27 4.42 -17.84
CA GLY A 45 11.60 4.91 -19.04
C GLY A 45 10.39 5.77 -18.75
N ASP A 46 9.66 6.12 -19.81
CA ASP A 46 8.39 6.84 -19.68
C ASP A 46 7.30 5.87 -19.22
N VAL A 47 6.55 6.27 -18.19
CA VAL A 47 5.48 5.47 -17.57
C VAL A 47 4.14 5.86 -18.21
N PRO A 48 3.63 5.08 -19.19
CA PRO A 48 2.37 5.38 -19.85
C PRO A 48 1.20 5.47 -18.89
N GLY A 49 0.26 6.38 -19.12
CA GLY A 49 -0.93 6.57 -18.27
C GLY A 49 -0.74 7.63 -17.18
N THR A 50 0.49 8.01 -16.84
CA THR A 50 0.75 9.04 -15.82
C THR A 50 0.44 10.45 -16.29
N GLU A 51 0.44 10.71 -17.60
CA GLU A 51 0.04 11.97 -18.23
C GLU A 51 -1.35 12.44 -17.78
N ARG A 52 -2.22 11.52 -17.44
CA ARG A 52 -3.56 11.81 -16.95
C ARG A 52 -3.57 12.45 -15.57
N PHE A 53 -2.61 12.10 -14.73
CA PHE A 53 -2.52 12.59 -13.34
C PHE A 53 -1.67 13.84 -13.21
N THR A 54 -0.76 14.05 -14.15
CA THR A 54 0.20 15.16 -14.09
C THR A 54 -0.24 16.37 -14.92
N GLY A 55 -1.18 16.18 -15.86
CA GLY A 55 -1.57 17.21 -16.84
C GLY A 55 -0.45 17.58 -17.83
N ALA A 56 0.64 16.80 -17.84
CA ALA A 56 1.81 16.93 -18.71
C ALA A 56 1.98 15.64 -19.55
N GLY A 57 3.17 15.39 -20.10
CA GLY A 57 3.51 14.11 -20.73
C GLY A 57 3.60 12.96 -19.70
N ALA A 58 3.79 11.74 -20.20
CA ALA A 58 4.12 10.61 -19.33
C ALA A 58 5.37 10.93 -18.50
N ARG A 59 5.35 10.57 -17.21
CA ARG A 59 6.51 10.76 -16.33
C ARG A 59 7.64 9.82 -16.74
N ASN A 60 8.86 10.33 -16.80
CA ASN A 60 10.05 9.51 -16.88
C ASN A 60 10.49 9.10 -15.48
N ALA A 61 10.60 7.80 -15.23
CA ALA A 61 10.94 7.29 -13.90
C ALA A 61 11.82 6.03 -13.98
N ARG A 62 12.62 5.81 -12.91
CA ARG A 62 13.20 4.50 -12.60
C ARG A 62 12.27 3.79 -11.65
N ILE A 63 11.88 2.56 -11.96
CA ILE A 63 10.95 1.74 -11.20
C ILE A 63 11.60 0.41 -10.87
N ALA A 64 11.62 0.05 -9.58
CA ALA A 64 12.03 -1.27 -9.13
C ALA A 64 10.86 -1.98 -8.43
N MET A 65 10.64 -3.25 -8.78
CA MET A 65 9.65 -4.10 -8.13
C MET A 65 10.36 -5.10 -7.23
N LEU A 66 10.02 -5.05 -5.94
CA LEU A 66 10.68 -5.84 -4.91
C LEU A 66 9.72 -6.87 -4.30
N ALA A 67 10.24 -8.08 -4.09
CA ALA A 67 9.56 -9.13 -3.34
C ALA A 67 10.42 -9.56 -2.14
N ASN A 68 9.83 -10.30 -1.23
CA ASN A 68 10.56 -10.82 -0.07
C ASN A 68 10.45 -12.33 0.12
N GLY A 69 9.81 -13.05 -0.73
CA GLY A 69 9.66 -14.51 -0.62
C GLY A 69 8.98 -15.03 0.65
N GLY A 70 8.60 -14.14 1.57
CA GLY A 70 7.86 -14.47 2.78
C GLY A 70 6.36 -14.61 2.54
N ALA A 71 5.64 -15.10 3.53
CA ALA A 71 4.19 -15.19 3.53
C ALA A 71 3.61 -14.43 4.71
N THR A 72 2.50 -13.76 4.48
CA THR A 72 1.72 -13.10 5.53
C THR A 72 0.38 -13.82 5.75
N PRO A 73 -0.30 -13.59 6.86
CA PRO A 73 -1.63 -14.14 7.09
C PRO A 73 -2.66 -13.75 6.02
N VAL A 74 -2.46 -12.63 5.36
CA VAL A 74 -3.37 -12.09 4.34
C VAL A 74 -2.91 -12.35 2.89
N GLY A 75 -1.70 -12.86 2.70
CA GLY A 75 -1.15 -13.19 1.38
C GLY A 75 0.09 -12.39 1.01
N PRO A 76 0.75 -12.74 -0.09
CA PRO A 76 1.95 -12.04 -0.54
C PRO A 76 1.58 -10.73 -1.24
N ALA A 77 2.36 -9.67 -0.96
CA ALA A 77 2.39 -8.47 -1.78
C ALA A 77 3.81 -7.91 -1.84
N ARG A 78 4.03 -7.00 -2.76
CA ARG A 78 5.34 -6.47 -3.16
C ARG A 78 5.47 -5.00 -2.78
N VAL A 79 6.66 -4.47 -2.96
CA VAL A 79 6.96 -3.03 -2.90
C VAL A 79 7.39 -2.58 -4.29
N LYS A 80 6.75 -1.54 -4.82
CA LYS A 80 7.15 -0.84 -6.03
C LYS A 80 7.83 0.47 -5.65
N LEU A 81 9.12 0.60 -5.90
CA LEU A 81 9.85 1.84 -5.72
C LEU A 81 9.78 2.66 -7.00
N VAL A 82 9.56 3.97 -6.88
CA VAL A 82 9.43 4.89 -8.02
C VAL A 82 10.29 6.12 -7.77
N GLN A 83 11.30 6.34 -8.60
CA GLN A 83 12.08 7.57 -8.64
C GLN A 83 11.74 8.34 -9.92
N VAL A 84 11.07 9.48 -9.78
CA VAL A 84 10.82 10.39 -10.91
C VAL A 84 12.14 11.04 -11.32
N LEU A 85 12.43 11.02 -12.62
CA LEU A 85 13.70 11.50 -13.20
C LEU A 85 13.55 12.79 -14.01
N ASP A 86 12.33 13.14 -14.40
CA ASP A 86 12.03 14.35 -15.18
C ASP A 86 11.69 15.55 -14.28
N GLY A 87 11.63 16.74 -14.87
CA GLY A 87 11.32 17.98 -14.18
C GLY A 87 12.34 18.30 -13.07
N ASP A 88 11.81 18.67 -11.91
CA ASP A 88 12.58 18.96 -10.69
C ASP A 88 12.83 17.71 -9.83
N GLY A 89 12.57 16.52 -10.37
CA GLY A 89 12.63 15.23 -9.66
C GLY A 89 11.31 14.88 -8.95
N PRO A 90 11.35 13.96 -7.96
CA PRO A 90 10.14 13.54 -7.25
C PRO A 90 9.46 14.71 -6.54
N PRO A 91 8.13 14.89 -6.70
CA PRO A 91 7.38 15.85 -5.91
C PRO A 91 7.55 15.57 -4.40
N PRO A 92 7.50 16.58 -3.53
CA PRO A 92 7.63 16.39 -2.09
C PRO A 92 6.47 15.56 -1.53
N ILE A 93 6.71 14.96 -0.36
CA ILE A 93 5.63 14.34 0.41
C ILE A 93 4.55 15.38 0.73
N PRO A 94 3.24 15.05 0.60
CA PRO A 94 2.18 15.98 0.93
C PRO A 94 2.29 16.49 2.37
N GLU A 95 2.13 17.80 2.55
CA GLU A 95 2.21 18.44 3.86
C GLU A 95 1.04 18.00 4.75
N GLY A 96 1.32 17.78 6.04
CA GLY A 96 0.30 17.44 7.04
C GLY A 96 -0.18 15.99 7.00
N GLN A 97 0.48 15.10 6.26
CA GLN A 97 0.08 13.70 6.17
C GLN A 97 0.28 12.96 7.50
N ALA A 98 -0.73 12.99 8.37
CA ALA A 98 -0.85 12.07 9.49
C ALA A 98 -1.55 10.76 9.07
N TRP A 99 -1.64 9.80 9.98
CA TRP A 99 -2.35 8.55 9.70
C TRP A 99 -3.85 8.80 9.50
N GLY A 100 -4.46 8.16 8.51
CA GLY A 100 -5.89 8.30 8.21
C GLY A 100 -6.30 9.61 7.53
N GLU A 101 -5.37 10.56 7.28
CA GLU A 101 -5.63 11.71 6.39
C GLU A 101 -5.84 11.23 4.96
N LEU A 102 -6.57 12.03 4.14
CA LEU A 102 -6.86 11.65 2.75
C LEU A 102 -5.57 11.38 1.98
N GLY A 103 -5.46 10.21 1.41
CA GLY A 103 -4.25 9.69 0.76
C GLY A 103 -3.80 8.38 1.39
N ILE A 104 -2.74 7.77 0.85
CA ILE A 104 -2.16 6.58 1.46
C ILE A 104 -1.36 7.00 2.68
N CYS A 105 -1.74 6.52 3.84
CA CYS A 105 -1.15 6.94 5.10
C CYS A 105 -0.10 5.96 5.64
N GLU A 106 -0.10 4.69 5.18
CA GLU A 106 0.90 3.71 5.59
C GLU A 106 0.99 2.51 4.66
N MET A 107 2.08 1.77 4.80
CA MET A 107 2.23 0.38 4.39
C MET A 107 2.48 -0.48 5.62
N CYS A 108 1.58 -1.38 5.93
CA CYS A 108 1.75 -2.31 7.04
C CYS A 108 2.57 -3.52 6.63
N LEU A 109 3.53 -3.88 7.47
CA LEU A 109 4.42 -5.02 7.31
C LEU A 109 4.17 -6.05 8.39
N HIS A 110 3.98 -7.30 8.00
CA HIS A 110 3.96 -8.40 8.95
C HIS A 110 5.39 -8.73 9.40
N THR A 111 5.58 -8.94 10.70
CA THR A 111 6.84 -9.39 11.28
C THR A 111 6.60 -10.39 12.40
N ARG A 112 7.61 -11.19 12.73
CA ARG A 112 7.56 -12.18 13.83
C ARG A 112 8.03 -11.64 15.16
N ASP A 113 8.69 -10.48 15.17
CA ASP A 113 9.21 -9.81 16.36
C ASP A 113 9.21 -8.31 16.10
N VAL A 114 8.13 -7.65 16.49
CA VAL A 114 7.96 -6.20 16.30
C VAL A 114 9.06 -5.43 17.00
N TRP A 115 9.44 -5.84 18.23
CA TRP A 115 10.41 -5.11 19.06
C TRP A 115 11.79 -5.06 18.41
N LYS A 116 12.31 -6.21 17.99
CA LYS A 116 13.62 -6.28 17.33
C LYS A 116 13.59 -5.72 15.90
N THR A 117 12.48 -5.92 15.19
CA THR A 117 12.34 -5.36 13.84
C THR A 117 12.30 -3.84 13.89
N HIS A 118 11.58 -3.27 14.85
CA HIS A 118 11.54 -1.82 15.07
C HIS A 118 12.95 -1.25 15.36
N GLU A 119 13.65 -1.81 16.36
CA GLU A 119 15.00 -1.38 16.70
C GLU A 119 15.93 -1.39 15.46
N ARG A 120 15.84 -2.48 14.69
CA ARG A 120 16.63 -2.64 13.47
C ARG A 120 16.27 -1.58 12.40
N LEU A 121 14.98 -1.40 12.09
CA LEU A 121 14.55 -0.50 11.02
C LEU A 121 14.74 0.98 11.39
N ALA A 122 14.47 1.35 12.63
CA ALA A 122 14.74 2.70 13.12
C ALA A 122 16.24 3.03 13.15
N GLY A 123 17.10 2.01 13.24
CA GLY A 123 18.56 2.15 13.19
C GLY A 123 19.16 2.17 11.79
N LEU A 124 18.38 1.91 10.73
CA LEU A 124 18.86 2.03 9.35
C LEU A 124 19.13 3.49 8.96
N PRO A 125 20.07 3.77 8.03
CA PRO A 125 20.24 5.11 7.49
C PRO A 125 18.92 5.69 6.97
N GLY A 126 18.51 6.84 7.51
CA GLY A 126 17.24 7.49 7.18
C GLY A 126 15.98 6.90 7.85
N GLY A 127 16.08 5.75 8.50
CA GLY A 127 15.01 5.20 9.31
C GLY A 127 14.76 6.01 10.58
N ARG A 128 13.50 6.18 10.99
CA ARG A 128 13.14 6.92 12.21
C ARG A 128 11.99 6.25 12.93
N SER A 129 12.11 6.08 14.27
CA SER A 129 10.97 5.68 15.10
C SER A 129 9.89 6.76 15.05
N LEU A 130 8.66 6.39 14.73
CA LEU A 130 7.46 7.23 14.80
C LEU A 130 6.61 6.87 16.01
N MET A 131 6.54 5.58 16.35
CA MET A 131 5.85 5.06 17.53
C MET A 131 6.58 3.83 18.02
N GLU A 132 7.04 3.89 19.27
CA GLU A 132 7.70 2.76 19.92
C GLU A 132 6.79 1.53 19.96
N PRO A 133 7.37 0.30 19.99
CA PRO A 133 6.59 -0.91 20.09
C PRO A 133 5.68 -0.95 21.31
N LEU A 134 4.46 -1.40 21.10
CA LEU A 134 3.48 -1.63 22.14
C LEU A 134 2.70 -2.91 21.89
N SER A 135 2.22 -3.52 22.97
CA SER A 135 1.37 -4.69 22.93
C SER A 135 -0.09 -4.27 23.15
N GLY A 136 -1.00 -4.88 22.41
CA GLY A 136 -2.42 -4.61 22.50
C GLY A 136 -3.27 -5.79 22.05
N ALA A 137 -4.52 -5.52 21.82
CA ALA A 137 -5.45 -6.47 21.21
C ALA A 137 -6.40 -5.73 20.27
N VAL A 138 -6.70 -6.34 19.14
CA VAL A 138 -7.68 -5.81 18.19
C VAL A 138 -9.09 -5.99 18.76
N VAL A 139 -9.79 -4.89 18.95
CA VAL A 139 -11.21 -4.91 19.35
C VAL A 139 -12.06 -4.95 18.05
N PRO A 140 -13.10 -5.80 17.94
CA PRO A 140 -13.68 -6.66 18.98
C PRO A 140 -13.13 -8.11 19.01
N THR A 141 -12.16 -8.46 18.17
CA THR A 141 -11.73 -9.87 18.01
C THR A 141 -10.89 -10.39 19.17
N ASN A 142 -10.33 -9.50 20.02
CA ASN A 142 -9.36 -9.81 21.08
C ASN A 142 -8.11 -10.55 20.58
N VAL A 143 -7.79 -10.49 19.29
CA VAL A 143 -6.53 -11.02 18.78
C VAL A 143 -5.41 -10.14 19.32
N ALA A 144 -4.55 -10.75 20.14
CA ALA A 144 -3.38 -10.05 20.68
C ALA A 144 -2.38 -9.75 19.56
N LEU A 145 -1.86 -8.54 19.56
CA LEU A 145 -0.84 -8.09 18.61
C LEU A 145 0.20 -7.21 19.28
N ASP A 146 1.39 -7.18 18.68
CA ASP A 146 2.37 -6.12 18.89
C ASP A 146 2.38 -5.23 17.64
N ILE A 147 2.55 -3.94 17.86
CA ILE A 147 2.50 -2.91 16.80
C ILE A 147 3.56 -1.84 17.05
N SER A 148 4.14 -1.29 16.00
CA SER A 148 5.01 -0.12 16.04
C SER A 148 5.06 0.57 14.69
N TYR A 149 5.62 1.79 14.63
CA TYR A 149 5.80 2.53 13.40
C TYR A 149 7.22 3.07 13.25
N VAL A 150 7.74 2.93 12.05
CA VAL A 150 9.01 3.53 11.59
C VAL A 150 8.75 4.28 10.30
N SER A 151 9.42 5.41 10.09
CA SER A 151 9.44 6.06 8.77
C SER A 151 10.64 5.59 7.98
N ASP A 152 10.46 5.39 6.67
CA ASP A 152 11.56 5.30 5.71
C ASP A 152 12.21 6.68 5.48
N PRO A 153 13.33 6.79 4.72
CA PRO A 153 13.98 8.06 4.43
C PRO A 153 13.09 9.09 3.71
N TRP A 154 12.07 8.66 3.01
CA TRP A 154 11.19 9.51 2.18
C TRP A 154 9.83 9.76 2.82
N GLY A 155 9.64 9.36 4.07
CA GLY A 155 8.44 9.67 4.85
C GLY A 155 7.31 8.65 4.72
N CYS A 156 7.51 7.52 4.04
CA CYS A 156 6.56 6.42 4.08
C CYS A 156 6.48 5.88 5.52
N LYS A 157 5.28 5.83 6.08
CA LYS A 157 5.04 5.20 7.38
C LYS A 157 4.96 3.70 7.19
N LEU A 158 5.89 2.99 7.83
CA LEU A 158 5.96 1.54 7.88
C LEU A 158 5.38 1.09 9.22
N GLU A 159 4.14 0.63 9.20
CA GLU A 159 3.59 -0.10 10.35
C GLU A 159 4.23 -1.48 10.41
N MET A 160 4.57 -1.94 11.59
CA MET A 160 4.97 -3.31 11.83
C MET A 160 3.98 -3.98 12.76
N ILE A 161 3.46 -5.12 12.34
CA ILE A 161 2.46 -5.87 13.10
C ILE A 161 2.88 -7.33 13.29
N GLU A 162 2.68 -7.84 14.50
CA GLU A 162 2.84 -9.25 14.84
C GLU A 162 1.53 -9.75 15.47
N TRP A 163 0.81 -10.60 14.77
CA TRP A 163 -0.39 -11.24 15.30
C TRP A 163 -0.03 -12.43 16.14
N LYS A 164 -0.22 -12.32 17.46
CA LYS A 164 0.17 -13.35 18.41
C LYS A 164 -0.65 -14.63 18.20
N GLY A 165 0.07 -15.76 18.15
CA GLY A 165 -0.55 -17.08 18.02
C GLY A 165 -0.86 -17.55 16.59
N LEU A 166 -0.77 -16.68 15.58
CA LEU A 166 -0.97 -17.08 14.18
C LEU A 166 0.31 -17.53 13.50
N TRP A 167 1.47 -16.87 13.81
CA TRP A 167 2.73 -17.09 13.11
C TRP A 167 3.97 -17.12 14.01
N THR A 168 3.79 -17.06 15.33
CA THR A 168 4.88 -16.92 16.33
C THR A 168 5.86 -18.08 16.41
N SER A 169 5.58 -19.21 15.76
CA SER A 169 6.35 -20.44 15.93
C SER A 169 7.45 -20.67 14.89
N LEU A 170 7.58 -19.83 13.89
CA LEU A 170 8.60 -20.00 12.86
C LEU A 170 9.87 -19.21 13.24
N PRO A 171 11.05 -19.85 13.38
CA PRO A 171 12.30 -19.12 13.62
C PRO A 171 12.64 -18.24 12.40
N GLY A 172 13.17 -17.06 12.65
CA GLY A 172 13.59 -16.13 11.59
C GLY A 172 14.30 -14.93 12.17
N GLU A 173 15.05 -14.24 11.31
CA GLU A 173 15.66 -12.96 11.63
C GLU A 173 14.60 -11.88 11.82
N PRO A 174 14.83 -10.86 12.66
CA PRO A 174 13.92 -9.74 12.87
C PRO A 174 13.88 -8.86 11.61
N ARG A 175 12.94 -9.15 10.74
CA ARG A 175 12.69 -8.44 9.46
C ARG A 175 11.22 -8.48 9.10
N ALA A 176 10.82 -7.65 8.15
CA ALA A 176 9.51 -7.79 7.52
C ALA A 176 9.43 -9.09 6.71
N GLU A 177 8.28 -9.74 6.78
CA GLU A 177 7.99 -10.99 6.05
C GLU A 177 7.04 -10.79 4.88
N GLY A 178 6.54 -9.58 4.71
CA GLY A 178 5.68 -9.17 3.60
C GLY A 178 4.77 -8.02 3.99
N VAL A 179 4.10 -7.46 2.98
CA VAL A 179 3.07 -6.45 3.18
C VAL A 179 1.81 -7.13 3.71
N ASN A 180 1.30 -6.64 4.82
CA ASN A 180 0.05 -7.11 5.44
C ASN A 180 -1.15 -6.39 4.83
N HIS A 181 -1.12 -5.06 4.83
CA HIS A 181 -2.15 -4.20 4.25
C HIS A 181 -1.58 -2.83 3.85
N VAL A 182 -2.40 -2.07 3.16
CA VAL A 182 -2.21 -0.64 2.89
C VAL A 182 -3.37 0.11 3.52
N ALA A 183 -3.08 1.14 4.34
CA ALA A 183 -4.12 2.00 4.90
C ALA A 183 -4.16 3.35 4.18
N PHE A 184 -5.37 3.89 4.06
CA PHE A 184 -5.60 5.16 3.37
C PHE A 184 -6.85 5.85 3.90
N GLY A 185 -6.78 7.18 3.98
CA GLY A 185 -7.90 8.01 4.39
C GLY A 185 -8.93 8.16 3.28
N VAL A 186 -10.21 8.11 3.65
CA VAL A 186 -11.36 8.30 2.76
C VAL A 186 -12.39 9.24 3.39
N LYS A 187 -13.22 9.87 2.57
CA LYS A 187 -14.29 10.78 3.04
C LYS A 187 -15.55 10.05 3.45
N ASP A 188 -15.86 8.97 2.76
CA ASP A 188 -17.09 8.17 2.96
C ASP A 188 -16.75 6.68 2.94
N MET A 189 -16.77 6.07 4.13
CA MET A 189 -16.49 4.64 4.30
C MET A 189 -17.39 3.77 3.41
N LYS A 190 -18.69 4.10 3.33
CA LYS A 190 -19.62 3.30 2.53
C LYS A 190 -19.29 3.35 1.06
N ALA A 191 -19.02 4.55 0.51
CA ALA A 191 -18.67 4.71 -0.90
C ALA A 191 -17.36 3.97 -1.23
N SER A 192 -16.37 4.07 -0.35
CA SER A 192 -15.09 3.37 -0.48
C SER A 192 -15.28 1.84 -0.46
N LEU A 193 -15.99 1.30 0.53
CA LEU A 193 -16.24 -0.14 0.61
C LEU A 193 -17.04 -0.66 -0.60
N ASP A 194 -18.04 0.08 -1.08
CA ASP A 194 -18.82 -0.29 -2.27
C ASP A 194 -17.96 -0.29 -3.54
N PHE A 195 -16.97 0.60 -3.63
CA PHE A 195 -16.00 0.62 -4.71
C PHE A 195 -15.07 -0.60 -4.68
N TYR A 196 -14.42 -0.86 -3.55
CA TYR A 196 -13.44 -1.95 -3.44
C TYR A 196 -14.10 -3.34 -3.48
N ARG A 197 -15.36 -3.48 -3.08
CA ARG A 197 -16.12 -4.74 -3.26
C ARG A 197 -16.23 -5.15 -4.73
N ARG A 198 -16.28 -4.22 -5.68
CA ARG A 198 -16.27 -4.53 -7.13
C ARG A 198 -14.97 -5.21 -7.56
N MET A 199 -13.90 -5.04 -6.80
CA MET A 199 -12.60 -5.70 -6.96
C MET A 199 -12.42 -6.90 -6.01
N GLY A 200 -13.51 -7.39 -5.40
CA GLY A 200 -13.50 -8.60 -4.59
C GLY A 200 -13.05 -8.45 -3.15
N PHE A 201 -12.82 -7.22 -2.64
CA PHE A 201 -12.55 -6.97 -1.22
C PHE A 201 -13.86 -7.11 -0.42
N GLU A 202 -14.24 -8.33 -0.12
CA GLU A 202 -15.52 -8.66 0.53
C GLU A 202 -15.33 -9.23 1.94
N GLU A 203 -14.19 -9.83 2.22
CA GLU A 203 -13.90 -10.43 3.52
C GLU A 203 -13.39 -9.37 4.49
N ARG A 204 -14.19 -9.10 5.52
CA ARG A 204 -13.83 -8.17 6.58
C ARG A 204 -12.99 -8.90 7.63
N LEU A 205 -11.76 -8.42 7.85
CA LEU A 205 -10.88 -8.94 8.89
C LEU A 205 -11.15 -8.28 10.23
N PHE A 206 -11.31 -6.97 10.25
CA PHE A 206 -11.78 -6.24 11.43
C PHE A 206 -12.44 -4.90 11.07
N GLU A 207 -13.09 -4.29 12.06
CA GLU A 207 -13.65 -2.94 12.00
C GLU A 207 -13.55 -2.31 13.39
N SER A 208 -13.13 -1.06 13.46
CA SER A 208 -13.07 -0.27 14.68
C SER A 208 -13.61 1.13 14.44
N THR A 209 -14.31 1.67 15.46
CA THR A 209 -14.77 3.07 15.50
C THR A 209 -14.08 3.88 16.58
N ASP A 210 -13.22 3.26 17.37
CA ASP A 210 -12.50 3.91 18.46
C ASP A 210 -11.19 4.49 17.93
N PHE A 211 -10.83 5.70 18.40
CA PHE A 211 -9.55 6.29 18.08
C PHE A 211 -8.42 5.53 18.80
N PHE A 212 -7.33 5.31 18.10
CA PHE A 212 -6.14 4.68 18.65
C PHE A 212 -5.24 5.73 19.33
N ASP A 213 -5.45 5.95 20.61
CA ASP A 213 -4.80 7.00 21.41
C ASP A 213 -3.27 7.14 21.22
N PRO A 214 -2.47 6.06 21.02
CA PRO A 214 -1.03 6.20 20.75
C PRO A 214 -0.68 7.05 19.53
N MET A 215 -1.61 7.24 18.58
CA MET A 215 -1.42 8.10 17.42
C MET A 215 -1.74 9.58 17.68
N ALA A 216 -2.32 9.93 18.83
CA ALA A 216 -2.72 11.31 19.13
C ALA A 216 -1.60 12.35 18.92
N PRO A 217 -0.31 12.07 19.21
CA PRO A 217 0.78 13.01 18.97
C PRO A 217 1.04 13.35 17.49
N TRP A 218 0.44 12.60 16.54
CA TRP A 218 0.64 12.82 15.11
C TRP A 218 -0.29 13.89 14.52
N TYR A 219 -1.26 14.35 15.30
CA TYR A 219 -2.26 15.33 14.86
C TYR A 219 -2.08 16.65 15.59
N ASP A 220 -2.33 17.74 14.88
CA ASP A 220 -2.38 19.10 15.41
C ASP A 220 -3.79 19.46 15.94
N ARG A 221 -4.72 18.51 15.87
CA ARG A 221 -6.12 18.65 16.31
C ARG A 221 -6.59 17.41 17.07
N PRO A 222 -7.61 17.52 17.93
CA PRO A 222 -8.26 16.36 18.53
C PRO A 222 -8.94 15.50 17.49
N ILE A 223 -8.78 14.18 17.62
CA ILE A 223 -9.50 13.16 16.81
C ILE A 223 -10.37 12.36 17.78
N PRO A 224 -11.65 12.71 17.96
CA PRO A 224 -12.53 12.04 18.93
C PRO A 224 -12.94 10.63 18.46
N SER A 225 -12.94 10.37 17.16
CA SER A 225 -13.21 9.03 16.63
C SER A 225 -12.53 8.81 15.29
N GLN A 226 -12.29 7.56 14.99
CA GLN A 226 -11.89 7.08 13.67
C GLN A 226 -12.75 5.86 13.33
N HIS A 227 -13.10 5.70 12.06
CA HIS A 227 -13.75 4.49 11.57
C HIS A 227 -12.81 3.83 10.58
N MET A 228 -12.28 2.66 10.89
CA MET A 228 -11.39 1.88 10.03
C MET A 228 -11.96 0.48 9.81
N VAL A 229 -11.76 -0.03 8.61
CA VAL A 229 -12.24 -1.35 8.19
C VAL A 229 -11.15 -2.03 7.39
N MET A 230 -10.63 -3.16 7.87
CA MET A 230 -9.69 -3.97 7.10
C MET A 230 -10.45 -5.01 6.27
N MET A 231 -10.20 -5.01 4.97
CA MET A 231 -10.83 -5.91 3.99
C MET A 231 -9.79 -6.64 3.17
N MET A 232 -10.06 -7.90 2.86
CA MET A 232 -9.21 -8.68 1.95
C MET A 232 -9.97 -9.23 0.75
N ALA A 233 -9.21 -9.52 -0.32
CA ALA A 233 -9.68 -10.14 -1.55
C ALA A 233 -8.65 -11.18 -2.03
N GLY A 234 -9.06 -12.43 -2.14
CA GLY A 234 -8.26 -13.47 -2.76
C GLY A 234 -6.95 -13.77 -2.03
N GLN A 235 -5.80 -13.41 -2.64
CA GLN A 235 -4.48 -13.87 -2.22
C GLN A 235 -3.45 -12.73 -2.04
N GLY A 236 -3.82 -11.49 -2.18
CA GLY A 236 -2.94 -10.33 -1.98
C GLY A 236 -3.02 -9.80 -0.56
N ALA A 237 -2.30 -8.71 -0.30
CA ALA A 237 -2.46 -8.00 0.95
C ALA A 237 -3.85 -7.36 1.05
N ALA A 238 -4.22 -6.97 2.28
CA ALA A 238 -5.49 -6.32 2.57
C ALA A 238 -5.46 -4.81 2.25
N ILE A 239 -6.64 -4.20 2.26
CA ILE A 239 -6.81 -2.75 2.32
C ILE A 239 -7.41 -2.36 3.65
N GLU A 240 -7.10 -1.15 4.12
CA GLU A 240 -7.65 -0.57 5.33
C GLU A 240 -8.07 0.89 5.11
N PRO A 241 -9.25 1.13 4.48
CA PRO A 241 -9.82 2.47 4.45
C PRO A 241 -10.16 2.98 5.84
N CYS A 242 -9.88 4.28 6.08
CA CYS A 242 -10.11 4.95 7.34
C CYS A 242 -10.81 6.30 7.13
N VAL A 243 -11.77 6.61 8.00
CA VAL A 243 -12.40 7.95 8.10
C VAL A 243 -12.06 8.53 9.46
N LEU A 244 -11.46 9.71 9.47
CA LEU A 244 -11.26 10.51 10.70
C LEU A 244 -12.43 11.47 10.90
N ASP A 245 -12.84 11.66 12.14
CA ASP A 245 -13.79 12.70 12.52
C ASP A 245 -13.13 13.66 13.53
N PRO A 246 -12.96 14.96 13.18
CA PRO A 246 -13.26 15.59 11.88
C PRO A 246 -12.31 15.14 10.76
N LEU A 247 -12.80 15.19 9.52
CA LEU A 247 -11.96 14.99 8.35
C LEU A 247 -10.81 15.99 8.34
N GLY A 248 -9.65 15.51 7.95
CA GLY A 248 -8.44 16.31 7.89
C GLY A 248 -8.07 16.81 6.49
N PRO A 249 -6.82 17.22 6.30
CA PRO A 249 -6.33 17.74 5.04
C PRO A 249 -6.37 16.67 3.94
N ASP A 250 -6.35 17.15 2.69
CA ASP A 250 -6.15 16.32 1.52
C ASP A 250 -4.66 16.14 1.27
N CYS A 251 -4.17 14.96 1.55
CA CYS A 251 -2.77 14.58 1.44
C CYS A 251 -2.50 13.63 0.26
N ARG A 252 -3.37 13.65 -0.76
CA ARG A 252 -3.14 12.91 -2.00
C ARG A 252 -2.09 13.61 -2.84
N GLY A 253 -0.92 13.33 -2.91
CA GLY A 253 0.11 14.01 -3.71
C GLY A 253 -0.06 13.83 -5.22
N GLU A 254 0.84 14.42 -5.97
CA GLU A 254 1.01 14.13 -7.40
C GLU A 254 1.59 12.72 -7.57
N TRP A 255 1.33 12.09 -8.72
CA TRP A 255 1.94 10.81 -9.02
C TRP A 255 3.47 10.89 -8.98
N GLY A 256 4.10 9.99 -8.25
CA GLY A 256 5.54 9.96 -8.05
C GLY A 256 6.04 10.82 -6.88
N HIS A 257 5.15 11.40 -6.05
CA HIS A 257 5.58 12.10 -4.84
C HIS A 257 6.31 11.16 -3.87
N LEU A 258 7.18 11.72 -3.03
CA LEU A 258 7.89 10.97 -2.00
C LEU A 258 6.93 10.33 -1.00
N GLY A 259 7.27 9.14 -0.51
CA GLY A 259 6.44 8.34 0.39
C GLY A 259 5.42 7.46 -0.33
N ALA A 260 4.46 6.90 0.40
CA ALA A 260 3.44 6.02 -0.15
C ALA A 260 2.46 6.80 -1.05
N MET A 261 2.34 6.41 -2.32
CA MET A 261 1.62 7.22 -3.32
C MET A 261 0.52 6.48 -4.07
N GLU A 262 0.63 5.16 -4.21
CA GLU A 262 -0.35 4.32 -4.90
C GLU A 262 -0.35 2.90 -4.36
N PHE A 263 -1.36 2.12 -4.70
CA PHE A 263 -1.29 0.67 -4.58
C PHE A 263 -1.94 0.00 -5.79
N ALA A 264 -1.55 -1.25 -6.00
CA ALA A 264 -2.07 -2.04 -7.11
C ALA A 264 -2.91 -3.21 -6.63
N VAL A 265 -3.98 -3.48 -7.35
CA VAL A 265 -4.78 -4.70 -7.20
C VAL A 265 -4.33 -5.71 -8.24
N GLY A 266 -3.89 -6.88 -7.80
CA GLY A 266 -3.50 -7.97 -8.68
C GLY A 266 -4.69 -8.55 -9.44
N VAL A 267 -4.53 -8.80 -10.72
CA VAL A 267 -5.56 -9.42 -11.56
C VAL A 267 -5.01 -10.65 -12.32
N THR A 268 -5.89 -11.57 -12.64
CA THR A 268 -5.54 -12.76 -13.44
C THR A 268 -5.56 -12.49 -14.94
N ASN A 269 -6.27 -11.47 -15.38
CA ASN A 269 -6.34 -11.02 -16.76
C ASN A 269 -6.78 -9.55 -16.77
N LEU A 270 -5.92 -8.68 -17.26
CA LEU A 270 -6.11 -7.24 -17.21
C LEU A 270 -7.31 -6.76 -18.03
N GLU A 271 -7.45 -7.29 -19.26
CA GLU A 271 -8.54 -6.89 -20.17
C GLU A 271 -9.91 -7.26 -19.59
N ARG A 272 -10.03 -8.47 -19.02
CA ARG A 272 -11.30 -8.92 -18.41
C ARG A 272 -11.63 -8.13 -17.14
N ALA A 273 -10.63 -7.83 -16.32
CA ALA A 273 -10.83 -7.05 -15.09
C ALA A 273 -11.23 -5.61 -15.42
N ALA A 274 -10.57 -4.99 -16.41
CA ALA A 274 -10.91 -3.65 -16.88
C ALA A 274 -12.33 -3.60 -17.48
N ALA A 275 -12.70 -4.57 -18.31
CA ALA A 275 -14.06 -4.66 -18.86
C ALA A 275 -15.11 -4.83 -17.76
N TRP A 276 -14.87 -5.71 -16.80
CA TRP A 276 -15.76 -5.91 -15.65
C TRP A 276 -15.97 -4.61 -14.86
N LEU A 277 -14.90 -3.88 -14.54
CA LEU A 277 -15.00 -2.62 -13.79
C LEU A 277 -15.74 -1.55 -14.59
N SER A 278 -15.49 -1.48 -15.90
CA SER A 278 -16.21 -0.55 -16.78
C SER A 278 -17.71 -0.84 -16.82
N GLU A 279 -18.13 -2.11 -16.85
CA GLU A 279 -19.53 -2.53 -16.72
C GLU A 279 -20.15 -2.14 -15.36
N GLN A 280 -19.33 -2.03 -14.33
CA GLN A 280 -19.74 -1.56 -13.00
C GLN A 280 -19.67 -0.03 -12.85
N GLY A 281 -19.39 0.71 -13.94
CA GLY A 281 -19.31 2.16 -13.93
C GLY A 281 -18.02 2.73 -13.33
N VAL A 282 -16.97 1.92 -13.23
CA VAL A 282 -15.62 2.38 -12.84
C VAL A 282 -14.84 2.75 -14.09
N GLU A 283 -14.32 3.97 -14.13
CA GLU A 283 -13.48 4.40 -15.25
C GLU A 283 -12.07 3.80 -15.10
N VAL A 284 -11.66 3.02 -16.09
CA VAL A 284 -10.31 2.43 -16.20
C VAL A 284 -9.52 3.22 -17.25
N HIS A 285 -8.38 3.76 -16.84
CA HIS A 285 -7.56 4.67 -17.64
C HIS A 285 -6.46 3.93 -18.39
N GLY A 286 -6.74 3.57 -19.64
CA GLY A 286 -5.81 2.87 -20.50
C GLY A 286 -5.53 1.42 -20.03
N GLN A 287 -4.80 0.72 -20.86
CA GLN A 287 -4.16 -0.54 -20.52
C GLN A 287 -2.78 -0.49 -21.16
N HIS A 288 -1.77 -0.66 -20.36
CA HIS A 288 -0.39 -0.48 -20.77
C HIS A 288 0.40 -1.76 -20.59
N THR A 289 1.37 -1.95 -21.46
CA THR A 289 2.33 -3.06 -21.39
C THR A 289 3.72 -2.48 -21.58
N VAL A 290 4.60 -2.72 -20.61
CA VAL A 290 5.99 -2.28 -20.63
C VAL A 290 6.88 -3.52 -20.54
N ASP A 291 7.83 -3.66 -21.48
CA ASP A 291 8.89 -4.66 -21.40
C ASP A 291 9.89 -4.19 -20.32
N VAL A 292 10.03 -4.96 -19.28
CA VAL A 292 10.94 -4.67 -18.15
C VAL A 292 12.21 -5.54 -18.18
N GLY A 293 12.47 -6.22 -19.31
CA GLY A 293 13.64 -7.06 -19.51
C GLY A 293 13.51 -8.48 -18.95
N SER A 294 12.87 -8.65 -17.80
CA SER A 294 12.55 -9.96 -17.21
C SER A 294 11.19 -10.51 -17.69
N GLY A 295 10.38 -9.67 -18.34
CA GLY A 295 9.03 -9.99 -18.81
C GLY A 295 8.23 -8.73 -19.08
N GLU A 296 6.90 -8.83 -18.95
CA GLU A 296 5.98 -7.73 -19.21
C GLU A 296 5.34 -7.22 -17.91
N TRP A 297 5.47 -5.94 -17.65
CA TRP A 297 4.66 -5.24 -16.65
C TRP A 297 3.39 -4.70 -17.33
N ARG A 298 2.26 -5.34 -17.04
CA ARG A 298 0.94 -5.00 -17.62
C ARG A 298 0.07 -4.38 -16.55
N TYR A 299 -0.43 -3.18 -16.81
CA TYR A 299 -1.22 -2.42 -15.83
C TYR A 299 -2.24 -1.49 -16.47
N ALA A 300 -3.19 -1.04 -15.66
CA ALA A 300 -4.12 0.04 -15.97
C ALA A 300 -4.33 0.87 -14.71
N TYR A 301 -4.49 2.18 -14.85
CA TYR A 301 -4.82 3.06 -13.73
C TYR A 301 -6.32 3.24 -13.58
N LEU A 302 -6.74 3.50 -12.37
CA LEU A 302 -8.06 4.00 -12.00
C LEU A 302 -7.91 4.90 -10.76
N THR A 303 -8.95 5.66 -10.46
CA THR A 303 -9.04 6.43 -9.22
C THR A 303 -10.20 5.91 -8.39
N ASP A 304 -10.00 5.84 -7.10
CA ASP A 304 -11.08 5.53 -6.18
C ASP A 304 -12.06 6.72 -6.03
N PRO A 305 -13.16 6.60 -5.26
CA PRO A 305 -14.12 7.69 -5.09
C PRO A 305 -13.54 8.98 -4.53
N ASP A 306 -12.43 8.90 -3.81
CA ASP A 306 -11.71 10.04 -3.25
C ASP A 306 -10.59 10.56 -4.16
N GLY A 307 -10.34 9.89 -5.30
CA GLY A 307 -9.32 10.26 -6.29
C GLY A 307 -7.92 9.71 -5.97
N LEU A 308 -7.83 8.70 -5.12
CA LEU A 308 -6.60 7.99 -4.85
C LEU A 308 -6.15 7.18 -6.07
N TYR A 309 -4.85 7.15 -6.35
CA TYR A 309 -4.30 6.34 -7.45
C TYR A 309 -4.31 4.87 -7.09
N VAL A 310 -5.07 4.10 -7.86
CA VAL A 310 -5.11 2.64 -7.77
C VAL A 310 -4.75 2.07 -9.13
N SER A 311 -3.93 1.05 -9.18
CA SER A 311 -3.67 0.34 -10.42
C SER A 311 -4.17 -1.10 -10.39
N LEU A 312 -4.56 -1.60 -11.56
CA LEU A 312 -4.70 -3.03 -11.80
C LEU A 312 -3.40 -3.53 -12.37
N VAL A 313 -2.91 -4.68 -11.93
CA VAL A 313 -1.69 -5.26 -12.46
C VAL A 313 -1.86 -6.74 -12.78
N GLU A 314 -1.43 -7.13 -13.97
CA GLU A 314 -1.25 -8.52 -14.37
C GLU A 314 0.25 -8.80 -14.50
N PRO A 315 0.91 -9.32 -13.43
CA PRO A 315 2.35 -9.53 -13.43
C PRO A 315 2.72 -10.68 -14.36
N ARG A 316 3.68 -10.43 -15.27
CA ARG A 316 4.26 -11.39 -16.20
C ARG A 316 5.79 -11.32 -16.24
N TYR A 317 6.40 -10.91 -15.15
CA TYR A 317 7.84 -10.72 -14.93
C TYR A 317 8.39 -11.62 -13.83
#